data_02aa9f6d9acb4559d19a0368892e7c54
#
_entry.id   02aa9f6d9acb4559d19a0368892e7c54
#
_cell.length_a   1.000
_cell.length_b   1.000
_cell.length_c   1.000
_cell.angle_alpha   90.00
_cell.angle_beta   90.00
_cell.angle_gamma   90.00
#
_symmetry.space_group_name_H-M   'P 1'
#
loop_
_entity.id
_entity.type
_entity.pdbx_description
1 polymer ?
#
loop_
_entity_poly.entity_id
_entity_poly.type
_entity_poly.pdbx_seq_one_letter_code
_entity_poly.pdbx_strand_id
1 'polypeptide(L)'
;MLRAKPNRCNFFLPGSPARGVAVRAGAGAARAMIEATGLGKRFGARHAVRDVTFSIGAGEIVGFLGPNGAGKTTTLRMLTGFLPPTAGEARVAGFDVVSQSMEVRSRIGYLPETVPVYRDLTVSAYLDFVARLKGIARGEQARRIATVVDACGIGDVRGRRIGALSRGYRQRVGLAQALLNDPDVLFLDEPTVGLDPKQIVEIRELIKSLAGRRTVLLSTHILPEVNVLCRRVLIIHKGRLVADARPEDLRARGQGRLRIEVEARAPQDTLAALLARVAGIAAVDTLETNAHGDARARVTALDGDDPREAIAAALVAAGIGLRSMSVASASLEDVFLELVTREE
;
A
#
# COMPACT_ATOMS: atom_id res chain seq x y z
N MET A 1 -7.94 -69.11 -6.40
CA MET A 1 -9.15 -68.87 -5.57
C MET A 1 -8.71 -68.20 -4.28
N LEU A 2 -9.07 -67.00 -4.05
CA LEU A 2 -9.58 -66.36 -2.85
C LEU A 2 -9.39 -64.83 -2.98
N ARG A 3 -10.53 -64.20 -3.13
CA ARG A 3 -10.66 -62.72 -3.16
C ARG A 3 -10.57 -62.18 -1.74
N ALA A 4 -9.79 -61.13 -1.52
CA ALA A 4 -9.89 -60.31 -0.31
C ALA A 4 -10.42 -58.93 -0.66
N LYS A 5 -11.50 -58.49 0.01
CA LYS A 5 -12.17 -57.21 -0.10
C LYS A 5 -11.41 -56.14 0.71
N PRO A 6 -11.43 -54.85 0.33
CA PRO A 6 -10.87 -53.81 1.13
C PRO A 6 -11.82 -53.31 2.23
N ASN A 7 -11.28 -53.19 3.43
CA ASN A 7 -11.92 -52.65 4.61
C ASN A 7 -12.02 -51.11 4.50
N ARG A 8 -13.24 -50.58 4.65
CA ARG A 8 -13.51 -49.16 4.86
C ARG A 8 -13.36 -48.84 6.34
N CYS A 9 -12.43 -47.98 6.71
CA CYS A 9 -12.44 -47.30 7.99
C CYS A 9 -12.94 -45.89 7.80
N ASN A 10 -14.16 -45.62 8.26
CA ASN A 10 -14.69 -44.29 8.50
C ASN A 10 -14.04 -43.72 9.78
N PHE A 11 -13.34 -42.61 9.69
CA PHE A 11 -13.07 -41.77 10.86
C PHE A 11 -13.80 -40.46 10.71
N PHE A 12 -14.75 -40.24 11.61
CA PHE A 12 -15.42 -38.97 11.87
C PHE A 12 -14.45 -38.01 12.48
N LEU A 13 -14.36 -36.77 11.94
CA LEU A 13 -13.77 -35.61 12.60
C LEU A 13 -14.87 -34.56 12.81
N PRO A 14 -15.02 -34.04 14.03
CA PRO A 14 -15.79 -32.83 14.27
C PRO A 14 -14.82 -31.63 14.33
N GLY A 15 -15.16 -30.56 13.66
CA GLY A 15 -14.44 -29.29 13.78
C GLY A 15 -14.75 -28.37 12.61
N SER A 16 -15.83 -27.57 12.73
CA SER A 16 -16.13 -26.48 11.78
C SER A 16 -15.02 -25.45 11.78
N PRO A 17 -14.49 -25.05 10.63
CA PRO A 17 -13.65 -23.87 10.54
C PRO A 17 -14.51 -22.59 10.55
N ALA A 18 -14.00 -21.58 11.20
CA ALA A 18 -14.53 -20.23 11.26
C ALA A 18 -14.79 -19.66 9.86
N ARG A 19 -15.88 -18.91 9.73
CA ARG A 19 -16.36 -18.30 8.49
C ARG A 19 -15.31 -17.33 7.96
N GLY A 20 -14.60 -17.74 6.91
CA GLY A 20 -13.81 -16.85 6.08
C GLY A 20 -14.70 -15.79 5.45
N VAL A 21 -14.24 -14.55 5.45
CA VAL A 21 -14.87 -13.43 4.76
C VAL A 21 -14.94 -13.78 3.27
N ALA A 22 -16.15 -14.01 2.76
CA ALA A 22 -16.38 -14.29 1.35
C ALA A 22 -16.06 -13.04 0.54
N VAL A 23 -15.01 -13.10 -0.27
CA VAL A 23 -14.69 -12.10 -1.29
C VAL A 23 -15.81 -12.17 -2.34
N ARG A 24 -16.68 -11.15 -2.38
CA ARG A 24 -17.66 -10.98 -3.46
C ARG A 24 -16.91 -10.68 -4.75
N ALA A 25 -16.95 -11.59 -5.70
CA ALA A 25 -16.61 -11.34 -7.08
C ALA A 25 -17.58 -10.30 -7.64
N GLY A 26 -17.12 -9.06 -7.81
CA GLY A 26 -17.84 -7.97 -8.47
C GLY A 26 -17.96 -8.25 -9.98
N ALA A 27 -19.10 -7.92 -10.53
CA ALA A 27 -19.51 -8.14 -11.91
C ALA A 27 -18.57 -7.51 -12.94
N GLY A 28 -18.26 -8.30 -14.01
CA GLY A 28 -17.41 -7.93 -15.12
C GLY A 28 -15.99 -8.46 -14.93
N ALA A 29 -15.74 -9.74 -15.29
CA ALA A 29 -14.46 -10.41 -15.10
C ALA A 29 -13.35 -9.77 -15.95
N ALA A 30 -12.80 -8.65 -15.52
CA ALA A 30 -11.49 -8.19 -15.97
C ALA A 30 -10.50 -9.31 -15.64
N ARG A 31 -9.70 -9.72 -16.64
CA ARG A 31 -8.69 -10.78 -16.49
C ARG A 31 -7.81 -10.45 -15.29
N ALA A 32 -7.76 -11.34 -14.31
CA ALA A 32 -6.88 -11.17 -13.16
C ALA A 32 -5.42 -11.17 -13.63
N MET A 33 -4.68 -10.15 -13.22
CA MET A 33 -3.27 -9.99 -13.58
C MET A 33 -2.33 -10.38 -12.46
N ILE A 34 -2.79 -10.29 -11.21
CA ILE A 34 -2.07 -10.81 -10.04
C ILE A 34 -3.09 -11.59 -9.21
N GLU A 35 -2.76 -12.82 -8.87
CA GLU A 35 -3.55 -13.69 -8.02
C GLU A 35 -2.65 -14.30 -6.95
N ALA A 36 -3.07 -14.26 -5.70
CA ALA A 36 -2.42 -14.89 -4.57
C ALA A 36 -3.48 -15.65 -3.79
N THR A 37 -3.24 -16.93 -3.48
CA THR A 37 -4.15 -17.80 -2.74
C THR A 37 -3.40 -18.48 -1.61
N GLY A 38 -3.74 -18.15 -0.36
CA GLY A 38 -3.14 -18.73 0.83
C GLY A 38 -1.62 -18.50 0.91
N LEU A 39 -1.12 -17.41 0.29
CA LEU A 39 0.30 -17.16 0.12
C LEU A 39 0.99 -16.98 1.47
N GLY A 40 2.02 -17.78 1.72
CA GLY A 40 2.76 -17.80 2.97
C GLY A 40 4.27 -17.88 2.78
N LYS A 41 5.02 -17.21 3.69
CA LYS A 41 6.48 -17.29 3.75
C LYS A 41 6.97 -17.40 5.17
N ARG A 42 7.79 -18.44 5.40
CA ARG A 42 8.46 -18.69 6.66
C ARG A 42 9.98 -18.65 6.49
N PHE A 43 10.66 -18.00 7.41
CA PHE A 43 12.11 -18.00 7.55
C PHE A 43 12.46 -18.61 8.91
N GLY A 44 12.90 -19.86 8.94
CA GLY A 44 13.07 -20.60 10.17
C GLY A 44 11.76 -20.66 10.99
N ALA A 45 11.77 -20.17 12.21
CA ALA A 45 10.60 -20.09 13.09
C ALA A 45 9.70 -18.86 12.79
N ARG A 46 10.21 -17.84 12.08
CA ARG A 46 9.49 -16.59 11.83
C ARG A 46 8.61 -16.70 10.59
N HIS A 47 7.32 -16.47 10.75
CA HIS A 47 6.39 -16.26 9.64
C HIS A 47 6.42 -14.80 9.22
N ALA A 48 6.90 -14.53 8.01
CA ALA A 48 6.92 -13.19 7.42
C ALA A 48 5.62 -12.86 6.68
N VAL A 49 4.96 -13.87 6.09
CA VAL A 49 3.67 -13.76 5.41
C VAL A 49 2.85 -14.99 5.79
N ARG A 50 1.54 -14.82 6.04
CA ARG A 50 0.62 -15.85 6.53
C ARG A 50 -0.71 -15.76 5.81
N ASP A 51 -1.04 -16.76 5.00
CA ASP A 51 -2.37 -16.96 4.40
C ASP A 51 -2.91 -15.71 3.69
N VAL A 52 -2.08 -15.08 2.86
CA VAL A 52 -2.46 -13.87 2.13
C VAL A 52 -3.16 -14.26 0.84
N THR A 53 -4.43 -13.82 0.69
CA THR A 53 -5.27 -14.10 -0.48
C THR A 53 -5.85 -12.82 -1.05
N PHE A 54 -5.58 -12.53 -2.32
CA PHE A 54 -6.14 -11.40 -3.07
C PHE A 54 -6.01 -11.60 -4.58
N SER A 55 -6.76 -10.80 -5.33
CA SER A 55 -6.68 -10.75 -6.80
C SER A 55 -6.70 -9.30 -7.27
N ILE A 56 -5.91 -8.95 -8.30
CA ILE A 56 -5.84 -7.62 -8.92
C ILE A 56 -6.12 -7.74 -10.40
N GLY A 57 -7.07 -6.94 -10.88
CA GLY A 57 -7.49 -6.90 -12.28
C GLY A 57 -6.53 -6.12 -13.18
N ALA A 58 -6.71 -6.27 -14.50
CA ALA A 58 -5.93 -5.55 -15.49
C ALA A 58 -6.13 -4.03 -15.39
N GLY A 59 -5.03 -3.28 -15.46
CA GLY A 59 -5.03 -1.81 -15.48
C GLY A 59 -5.28 -1.14 -14.13
N GLU A 60 -5.42 -1.91 -13.03
CA GLU A 60 -5.56 -1.36 -11.68
C GLU A 60 -4.22 -0.84 -11.13
N ILE A 61 -4.27 0.28 -10.39
CA ILE A 61 -3.20 0.70 -9.47
C ILE A 61 -3.67 0.42 -8.06
N VAL A 62 -3.00 -0.54 -7.40
CA VAL A 62 -3.34 -1.02 -6.06
C VAL A 62 -2.21 -0.70 -5.10
N GLY A 63 -2.54 -0.09 -3.96
CA GLY A 63 -1.62 0.14 -2.87
C GLY A 63 -1.51 -1.08 -1.95
N PHE A 64 -0.29 -1.46 -1.60
CA PHE A 64 -0.02 -2.50 -0.62
C PHE A 64 0.56 -1.84 0.64
N LEU A 65 -0.34 -1.49 1.56
CA LEU A 65 -0.07 -0.65 2.72
C LEU A 65 0.24 -1.47 3.96
N GLY A 66 1.19 -1.03 4.77
CA GLY A 66 1.49 -1.67 6.06
C GLY A 66 2.73 -1.08 6.71
N PRO A 67 2.91 -1.26 8.03
CA PRO A 67 4.10 -0.80 8.71
C PRO A 67 5.36 -1.53 8.25
N ASN A 68 6.53 -1.04 8.69
CA ASN A 68 7.79 -1.73 8.42
C ASN A 68 7.79 -3.12 9.08
N GLY A 69 8.23 -4.13 8.32
CA GLY A 69 8.22 -5.52 8.78
C GLY A 69 6.87 -6.24 8.65
N ALA A 70 5.81 -5.61 8.15
CA ALA A 70 4.50 -6.22 7.97
C ALA A 70 4.46 -7.36 6.92
N GLY A 71 5.49 -7.49 6.07
CA GLY A 71 5.56 -8.52 5.03
C GLY A 71 5.45 -7.99 3.59
N LYS A 72 5.35 -6.67 3.36
CA LYS A 72 5.19 -6.04 2.04
C LYS A 72 6.24 -6.51 1.02
N THR A 73 7.51 -6.18 1.27
CA THR A 73 8.63 -6.56 0.38
C THR A 73 8.73 -8.08 0.19
N THR A 74 8.45 -8.88 1.23
CA THR A 74 8.46 -10.34 1.13
C THR A 74 7.37 -10.83 0.18
N THR A 75 6.18 -10.26 0.25
CA THR A 75 5.07 -10.59 -0.66
C THR A 75 5.42 -10.19 -2.10
N LEU A 76 5.93 -8.96 -2.33
CA LEU A 76 6.36 -8.53 -3.65
C LEU A 76 7.44 -9.45 -4.24
N ARG A 77 8.42 -9.87 -3.43
CA ARG A 77 9.47 -10.81 -3.86
C ARG A 77 8.91 -12.20 -4.23
N MET A 78 7.88 -12.67 -3.57
CA MET A 78 7.21 -13.92 -3.96
C MET A 78 6.48 -13.75 -5.31
N LEU A 79 5.71 -12.68 -5.47
CA LEU A 79 4.96 -12.39 -6.70
C LEU A 79 5.87 -12.17 -7.92
N THR A 80 7.08 -11.63 -7.71
CA THR A 80 8.05 -11.41 -8.79
C THR A 80 8.90 -12.65 -9.12
N GLY A 81 8.66 -13.79 -8.45
CA GLY A 81 9.44 -15.01 -8.63
C GLY A 81 10.88 -14.89 -8.13
N PHE A 82 11.19 -13.87 -7.31
CA PHE A 82 12.50 -13.71 -6.67
C PHE A 82 12.67 -14.65 -5.46
N LEU A 83 11.59 -14.93 -4.76
CA LEU A 83 11.55 -15.75 -3.56
C LEU A 83 10.40 -16.77 -3.68
N PRO A 84 10.65 -18.09 -3.61
CA PRO A 84 9.57 -19.06 -3.63
C PRO A 84 8.73 -18.97 -2.34
N PRO A 85 7.39 -19.07 -2.42
CA PRO A 85 6.52 -19.20 -1.25
C PRO A 85 6.81 -20.48 -0.48
N THR A 86 6.49 -20.51 0.81
CA THR A 86 6.56 -21.72 1.65
C THR A 86 5.21 -22.45 1.67
N ALA A 87 4.12 -21.70 1.43
CA ALA A 87 2.75 -22.20 1.35
C ALA A 87 1.92 -21.35 0.40
N GLY A 88 0.82 -21.90 -0.10
CA GLY A 88 -0.05 -21.25 -1.05
C GLY A 88 0.56 -21.12 -2.45
N GLU A 89 -0.15 -20.44 -3.33
CA GLU A 89 0.23 -20.25 -4.73
C GLU A 89 0.00 -18.80 -5.17
N ALA A 90 0.73 -18.37 -6.21
CA ALA A 90 0.50 -17.09 -6.84
C ALA A 90 0.67 -17.18 -8.36
N ARG A 91 -0.12 -16.38 -9.08
CA ARG A 91 -0.02 -16.21 -10.53
C ARG A 91 0.12 -14.73 -10.88
N VAL A 92 0.97 -14.45 -11.85
CA VAL A 92 1.16 -13.11 -12.39
C VAL A 92 1.11 -13.16 -13.91
N ALA A 93 0.30 -12.29 -14.50
CA ALA A 93 -0.01 -12.28 -15.94
C ALA A 93 -0.48 -13.66 -16.47
N GLY A 94 -1.10 -14.47 -15.60
CA GLY A 94 -1.59 -15.82 -15.90
C GLY A 94 -0.57 -16.95 -15.72
N PHE A 95 0.69 -16.64 -15.33
CA PHE A 95 1.76 -17.60 -15.13
C PHE A 95 2.03 -17.85 -13.65
N ASP A 96 2.29 -19.11 -13.28
CA ASP A 96 2.66 -19.49 -11.93
C ASP A 96 4.07 -18.97 -11.57
N VAL A 97 4.20 -18.33 -10.40
CA VAL A 97 5.44 -17.63 -9.99
C VAL A 97 6.61 -18.57 -9.67
N VAL A 98 6.35 -19.86 -9.47
CA VAL A 98 7.38 -20.88 -9.15
C VAL A 98 7.74 -21.68 -10.38
N SER A 99 6.77 -22.38 -10.97
CA SER A 99 7.00 -23.30 -12.09
C SER A 99 7.24 -22.58 -13.43
N GLN A 100 6.73 -21.35 -13.57
CA GLN A 100 6.81 -20.53 -14.78
C GLN A 100 7.47 -19.16 -14.47
N SER A 101 8.51 -19.17 -13.63
CA SER A 101 9.13 -17.93 -13.14
C SER A 101 9.80 -17.09 -14.24
N MET A 102 10.25 -17.70 -15.33
CA MET A 102 10.87 -16.98 -16.46
C MET A 102 9.81 -16.24 -17.27
N GLU A 103 8.64 -16.84 -17.49
CA GLU A 103 7.49 -16.24 -18.14
C GLU A 103 6.98 -15.05 -17.31
N VAL A 104 6.86 -15.22 -15.98
CA VAL A 104 6.53 -14.12 -15.07
C VAL A 104 7.52 -12.96 -15.23
N ARG A 105 8.85 -13.23 -15.15
CA ARG A 105 9.89 -12.20 -15.24
C ARG A 105 9.90 -11.47 -16.58
N SER A 106 9.51 -12.12 -17.67
CA SER A 106 9.38 -11.49 -18.99
C SER A 106 8.23 -10.50 -19.08
N ARG A 107 7.18 -10.67 -18.26
CA ARG A 107 5.95 -9.88 -18.25
C ARG A 107 5.89 -8.80 -17.17
N ILE A 108 6.86 -8.79 -16.25
CA ILE A 108 6.86 -7.85 -15.14
C ILE A 108 7.99 -6.82 -15.23
N GLY A 109 7.74 -5.67 -14.63
CA GLY A 109 8.77 -4.74 -14.18
C GLY A 109 8.83 -4.75 -12.66
N TYR A 110 10.02 -4.67 -12.09
CA TYR A 110 10.21 -4.61 -10.65
C TYR A 110 11.18 -3.51 -10.27
N LEU A 111 10.74 -2.63 -9.39
CA LEU A 111 11.55 -1.61 -8.74
C LEU A 111 11.61 -1.95 -7.25
N PRO A 112 12.69 -2.51 -6.73
CA PRO A 112 12.87 -2.73 -5.30
C PRO A 112 13.17 -1.42 -4.57
N GLU A 113 12.96 -1.37 -3.25
CA GLU A 113 13.23 -0.22 -2.39
C GLU A 113 14.65 0.34 -2.56
N THR A 114 15.65 -0.56 -2.61
CA THR A 114 17.02 -0.20 -2.98
C THR A 114 17.23 -0.49 -4.46
N VAL A 115 17.39 0.56 -5.25
CA VAL A 115 17.54 0.45 -6.71
C VAL A 115 18.85 -0.27 -7.06
N PRO A 116 18.81 -1.45 -7.72
CA PRO A 116 19.98 -2.25 -8.03
C PRO A 116 20.67 -1.74 -9.31
N VAL A 117 21.35 -0.61 -9.22
CA VAL A 117 22.04 0.02 -10.35
C VAL A 117 23.56 -0.12 -10.27
N TYR A 118 24.20 -0.25 -11.42
CA TYR A 118 25.67 -0.21 -11.52
C TYR A 118 26.16 1.24 -11.52
N ARG A 119 26.70 1.67 -10.38
CA ARG A 119 27.07 3.07 -10.13
C ARG A 119 28.15 3.62 -11.06
N ASP A 120 29.02 2.75 -11.57
CA ASP A 120 30.13 3.10 -12.45
C ASP A 120 29.72 3.27 -13.92
N LEU A 121 28.54 2.74 -14.29
CA LEU A 121 27.99 2.90 -15.63
C LEU A 121 27.33 4.26 -15.80
N THR A 122 27.32 4.77 -17.03
CA THR A 122 26.42 5.86 -17.40
C THR A 122 24.99 5.36 -17.49
N VAL A 123 24.01 6.25 -17.39
CA VAL A 123 22.59 5.89 -17.53
C VAL A 123 22.33 5.18 -18.86
N SER A 124 22.91 5.69 -19.97
CA SER A 124 22.78 5.07 -21.29
C SER A 124 23.36 3.65 -21.32
N ALA A 125 24.62 3.49 -20.88
CA ALA A 125 25.28 2.19 -20.85
C ALA A 125 24.54 1.16 -19.96
N TYR A 126 23.98 1.61 -18.85
CA TYR A 126 23.16 0.78 -17.97
C TYR A 126 21.87 0.31 -18.66
N LEU A 127 21.12 1.23 -19.29
CA LEU A 127 19.88 0.87 -19.99
C LEU A 127 20.14 -0.03 -21.20
N ASP A 128 21.24 0.18 -21.94
CA ASP A 128 21.68 -0.72 -23.02
C ASP A 128 22.02 -2.12 -22.50
N PHE A 129 22.69 -2.20 -21.33
CA PHE A 129 22.97 -3.47 -20.68
C PHE A 129 21.70 -4.20 -20.27
N VAL A 130 20.75 -3.48 -19.61
CA VAL A 130 19.48 -4.06 -19.17
C VAL A 130 18.62 -4.49 -20.36
N ALA A 131 18.59 -3.72 -21.46
CA ALA A 131 17.87 -4.08 -22.68
C ALA A 131 18.32 -5.43 -23.24
N ARG A 132 19.65 -5.63 -23.29
CA ARG A 132 20.24 -6.92 -23.71
C ARG A 132 19.92 -8.05 -22.74
N LEU A 133 20.04 -7.81 -21.44
CA LEU A 133 19.74 -8.78 -20.39
C LEU A 133 18.27 -9.25 -20.44
N LYS A 134 17.36 -8.33 -20.73
CA LYS A 134 15.92 -8.62 -20.89
C LYS A 134 15.56 -9.22 -22.26
N GLY A 135 16.53 -9.50 -23.12
CA GLY A 135 16.32 -10.15 -24.41
C GLY A 135 15.59 -9.26 -25.45
N ILE A 136 15.63 -7.94 -25.29
CA ILE A 136 15.01 -7.01 -26.25
C ILE A 136 15.78 -7.08 -27.57
N ALA A 137 15.07 -7.30 -28.69
CA ALA A 137 15.67 -7.40 -30.00
C ALA A 137 16.50 -6.14 -30.34
N ARG A 138 17.68 -6.32 -30.94
CA ARG A 138 18.63 -5.21 -31.23
C ARG A 138 17.98 -4.03 -31.92
N GLY A 139 17.13 -4.31 -32.92
CA GLY A 139 16.42 -3.26 -33.67
C GLY A 139 15.42 -2.45 -32.86
N GLU A 140 14.95 -2.97 -31.72
CA GLU A 140 13.98 -2.30 -30.85
C GLU A 140 14.63 -1.59 -29.65
N GLN A 141 15.87 -1.95 -29.28
CA GLN A 141 16.52 -1.45 -28.06
C GLN A 141 16.57 0.08 -28.01
N ALA A 142 17.04 0.72 -29.07
CA ALA A 142 17.18 2.18 -29.13
C ALA A 142 15.83 2.88 -28.95
N ARG A 143 14.79 2.39 -29.62
CA ARG A 143 13.43 2.92 -29.51
C ARG A 143 12.88 2.77 -28.11
N ARG A 144 12.99 1.59 -27.51
CA ARG A 144 12.48 1.32 -26.14
C ARG A 144 13.22 2.13 -25.07
N ILE A 145 14.56 2.25 -25.22
CA ILE A 145 15.39 3.09 -24.33
C ILE A 145 14.94 4.57 -24.45
N ALA A 146 14.77 5.09 -25.65
CA ALA A 146 14.28 6.46 -25.85
C ALA A 146 12.93 6.66 -25.14
N THR A 147 11.99 5.76 -25.37
CA THR A 147 10.65 5.84 -24.75
C THR A 147 10.71 5.89 -23.21
N VAL A 148 11.50 5.04 -22.56
CA VAL A 148 11.58 5.04 -21.08
C VAL A 148 12.40 6.21 -20.53
N VAL A 149 13.39 6.68 -21.26
CA VAL A 149 14.17 7.88 -20.93
C VAL A 149 13.27 9.11 -20.90
N ASP A 150 12.43 9.28 -21.91
CA ASP A 150 11.47 10.39 -22.00
C ASP A 150 10.40 10.26 -20.92
N ALA A 151 9.78 9.07 -20.78
CA ALA A 151 8.75 8.82 -19.78
C ALA A 151 9.23 9.06 -18.35
N CYS A 152 10.48 8.71 -18.03
CA CYS A 152 11.05 8.90 -16.70
C CYS A 152 11.75 10.25 -16.51
N GLY A 153 11.83 11.10 -17.53
CA GLY A 153 12.45 12.42 -17.46
C GLY A 153 13.93 12.36 -17.08
N ILE A 154 14.72 11.46 -17.72
CA ILE A 154 16.14 11.26 -17.44
C ILE A 154 17.05 11.54 -18.66
N GLY A 155 16.51 12.28 -19.65
CA GLY A 155 17.22 12.63 -20.87
C GLY A 155 18.48 13.46 -20.66
N ASP A 156 18.41 14.43 -19.77
CA ASP A 156 19.49 15.36 -19.40
C ASP A 156 20.67 14.69 -18.70
N VAL A 157 20.45 13.50 -18.10
CA VAL A 157 21.49 12.76 -17.36
C VAL A 157 21.98 11.49 -18.06
N ARG A 158 21.59 11.23 -19.33
CA ARG A 158 21.94 10.00 -20.06
C ARG A 158 23.45 9.67 -20.10
N GLY A 159 24.27 10.70 -20.26
CA GLY A 159 25.74 10.59 -20.30
C GLY A 159 26.41 10.58 -18.92
N ARG A 160 25.67 10.84 -17.84
CA ARG A 160 26.23 10.91 -16.49
C ARG A 160 26.37 9.53 -15.86
N ARG A 161 27.40 9.31 -15.04
CA ARG A 161 27.53 8.10 -14.22
C ARG A 161 26.42 8.05 -13.18
N ILE A 162 25.80 6.89 -12.99
CA ILE A 162 24.70 6.68 -12.05
C ILE A 162 25.12 7.00 -10.61
N GLY A 163 26.38 6.71 -10.24
CA GLY A 163 26.93 7.04 -8.93
C GLY A 163 26.93 8.53 -8.61
N ALA A 164 27.04 9.40 -9.61
CA ALA A 164 27.03 10.85 -9.47
C ALA A 164 25.62 11.50 -9.48
N LEU A 165 24.55 10.69 -9.61
CA LEU A 165 23.18 11.17 -9.63
C LEU A 165 22.63 11.34 -8.20
N SER A 166 21.64 12.25 -8.04
CA SER A 166 20.85 12.34 -6.84
C SER A 166 20.03 11.05 -6.62
N ARG A 167 19.50 10.86 -5.41
CA ARG A 167 18.64 9.71 -5.11
C ARG A 167 17.42 9.66 -6.04
N GLY A 168 16.78 10.79 -6.29
CA GLY A 168 15.62 10.89 -7.17
C GLY A 168 15.92 10.48 -8.62
N TYR A 169 17.04 10.94 -9.17
CA TYR A 169 17.47 10.49 -10.49
C TYR A 169 17.78 8.99 -10.53
N ARG A 170 18.41 8.43 -9.49
CA ARG A 170 18.63 6.96 -9.42
C ARG A 170 17.31 6.20 -9.36
N GLN A 171 16.31 6.72 -8.65
CA GLN A 171 14.97 6.14 -8.59
C GLN A 171 14.31 6.14 -9.97
N ARG A 172 14.39 7.25 -10.71
CA ARG A 172 13.89 7.35 -12.09
C ARG A 172 14.61 6.41 -13.06
N VAL A 173 15.93 6.22 -12.91
CA VAL A 173 16.68 5.22 -13.67
C VAL A 173 16.21 3.80 -13.34
N GLY A 174 15.94 3.52 -12.06
CA GLY A 174 15.37 2.25 -11.63
C GLY A 174 13.97 2.00 -12.20
N LEU A 175 13.14 3.03 -12.27
CA LEU A 175 11.81 2.94 -12.88
C LEU A 175 11.92 2.75 -14.40
N ALA A 176 12.83 3.45 -15.07
CA ALA A 176 13.10 3.26 -16.49
C ALA A 176 13.52 1.82 -16.80
N GLN A 177 14.41 1.21 -16.01
CA GLN A 177 14.79 -0.20 -16.18
C GLN A 177 13.61 -1.15 -15.93
N ALA A 178 12.72 -0.84 -14.99
CA ALA A 178 11.53 -1.65 -14.74
C ALA A 178 10.55 -1.61 -15.93
N LEU A 179 10.42 -0.46 -16.59
CA LEU A 179 9.52 -0.23 -17.73
C LEU A 179 10.08 -0.69 -19.08
N LEU A 180 11.39 -0.98 -19.18
CA LEU A 180 12.10 -1.14 -20.44
C LEU A 180 11.59 -2.29 -21.33
N ASN A 181 11.15 -3.40 -20.73
CA ASN A 181 10.57 -4.55 -21.45
C ASN A 181 9.08 -4.41 -21.75
N ASP A 182 8.49 -3.24 -21.51
CA ASP A 182 7.05 -2.98 -21.70
C ASP A 182 6.15 -3.95 -20.91
N PRO A 183 6.29 -4.00 -19.58
CA PRO A 183 5.67 -5.02 -18.76
C PRO A 183 4.15 -4.87 -18.67
N ASP A 184 3.44 -6.01 -18.55
CA ASP A 184 2.00 -6.06 -18.26
C ASP A 184 1.71 -5.65 -16.81
N VAL A 185 2.61 -6.04 -15.89
CA VAL A 185 2.50 -5.79 -14.45
C VAL A 185 3.76 -5.10 -13.91
N LEU A 186 3.58 -4.08 -13.11
CA LEU A 186 4.66 -3.32 -12.47
C LEU A 186 4.56 -3.45 -10.95
N PHE A 187 5.63 -3.93 -10.34
CA PHE A 187 5.80 -3.98 -8.90
C PHE A 187 6.74 -2.87 -8.45
N LEU A 188 6.28 -2.03 -7.53
CA LEU A 188 7.04 -0.89 -7.00
C LEU A 188 7.13 -1.03 -5.48
N ASP A 189 8.34 -1.24 -4.96
CA ASP A 189 8.58 -1.38 -3.53
C ASP A 189 9.08 -0.05 -2.96
N GLU A 190 8.22 0.67 -2.23
CA GLU A 190 8.49 1.97 -1.60
C GLU A 190 9.06 3.01 -2.58
N PRO A 191 8.39 3.32 -3.72
CA PRO A 191 9.00 4.06 -4.83
C PRO A 191 9.36 5.51 -4.52
N THR A 192 8.84 6.09 -3.45
CA THR A 192 9.02 7.50 -3.09
C THR A 192 9.86 7.72 -1.83
N VAL A 193 10.24 6.65 -1.15
CA VAL A 193 11.00 6.75 0.12
C VAL A 193 12.33 7.47 -0.07
N GLY A 194 12.52 8.52 0.77
CA GLY A 194 13.76 9.32 0.80
C GLY A 194 13.96 10.24 -0.40
N LEU A 195 12.88 10.57 -1.08
CA LEU A 195 12.82 11.64 -2.09
C LEU A 195 12.36 12.96 -1.46
N ASP A 196 12.75 14.07 -2.05
CA ASP A 196 12.22 15.37 -1.68
C ASP A 196 10.78 15.58 -2.19
N PRO A 197 10.01 16.53 -1.65
CA PRO A 197 8.60 16.74 -2.01
C PRO A 197 8.35 16.92 -3.51
N LYS A 198 9.24 17.62 -4.22
CA LYS A 198 9.12 17.82 -5.67
C LYS A 198 9.28 16.50 -6.43
N GLN A 199 10.29 15.71 -6.08
CA GLN A 199 10.55 14.41 -6.68
C GLN A 199 9.40 13.42 -6.42
N ILE A 200 8.80 13.45 -5.22
CA ILE A 200 7.62 12.66 -4.90
C ILE A 200 6.46 12.96 -5.86
N VAL A 201 6.16 14.23 -6.09
CA VAL A 201 5.10 14.64 -7.03
C VAL A 201 5.40 14.11 -8.43
N GLU A 202 6.63 14.28 -8.91
CA GLU A 202 7.03 13.85 -10.25
C GLU A 202 6.94 12.31 -10.44
N ILE A 203 7.34 11.53 -9.44
CA ILE A 203 7.21 10.05 -9.47
C ILE A 203 5.73 9.65 -9.42
N ARG A 204 4.91 10.32 -8.61
CA ARG A 204 3.46 10.06 -8.54
C ARG A 204 2.77 10.31 -9.88
N GLU A 205 3.07 11.41 -10.54
CA GLU A 205 2.49 11.70 -11.87
C GLU A 205 2.92 10.67 -12.92
N LEU A 206 4.17 10.21 -12.86
CA LEU A 206 4.64 9.12 -13.72
C LEU A 206 3.86 7.83 -13.44
N ILE A 207 3.68 7.42 -12.18
CA ILE A 207 2.91 6.22 -11.83
C ILE A 207 1.45 6.38 -12.29
N LYS A 208 0.82 7.54 -12.09
CA LYS A 208 -0.55 7.81 -12.57
C LYS A 208 -0.68 7.68 -14.08
N SER A 209 0.31 8.10 -14.84
CA SER A 209 0.29 8.01 -16.31
C SER A 209 0.26 6.56 -16.83
N LEU A 210 0.59 5.58 -15.96
CA LEU A 210 0.53 4.15 -16.28
C LEU A 210 -0.86 3.55 -16.07
N ALA A 211 -1.77 4.25 -15.37
CA ALA A 211 -3.12 3.77 -15.06
C ALA A 211 -3.89 3.38 -16.33
N GLY A 212 -4.65 2.28 -16.25
CA GLY A 212 -5.43 1.75 -17.37
C GLY A 212 -4.61 1.04 -18.46
N ARG A 213 -3.31 1.31 -18.54
CA ARG A 213 -2.41 0.66 -19.51
C ARG A 213 -1.65 -0.52 -18.88
N ARG A 214 -1.34 -0.43 -17.61
CA ARG A 214 -0.57 -1.43 -16.86
C ARG A 214 -1.20 -1.68 -15.51
N THR A 215 -1.07 -2.89 -15.02
CA THR A 215 -1.42 -3.22 -13.64
C THR A 215 -0.24 -2.87 -12.74
N VAL A 216 -0.49 -2.11 -11.68
CA VAL A 216 0.55 -1.66 -10.76
C VAL A 216 0.21 -2.09 -9.34
N LEU A 217 1.15 -2.79 -8.69
CA LEU A 217 1.12 -3.05 -7.25
C LEU A 217 2.27 -2.28 -6.61
N LEU A 218 1.94 -1.23 -5.85
CA LEU A 218 2.94 -0.44 -5.15
C LEU A 218 2.86 -0.67 -3.64
N SER A 219 3.98 -1.00 -3.01
CA SER A 219 4.08 -1.02 -1.57
C SER A 219 4.40 0.37 -1.02
N THR A 220 3.78 0.71 0.09
CA THR A 220 4.09 1.93 0.84
C THR A 220 3.68 1.79 2.30
N HIS A 221 4.29 2.58 3.17
CA HIS A 221 3.82 2.82 4.54
C HIS A 221 3.26 4.24 4.69
N ILE A 222 3.18 5.01 3.59
CA ILE A 222 2.78 6.42 3.54
C ILE A 222 1.34 6.50 3.03
N LEU A 223 0.39 6.71 3.92
CA LEU A 223 -1.05 6.78 3.62
C LEU A 223 -1.45 7.86 2.60
N PRO A 224 -0.90 9.09 2.65
CA PRO A 224 -1.13 10.10 1.62
C PRO A 224 -0.82 9.65 0.18
N GLU A 225 0.09 8.70 0.00
CA GLU A 225 0.40 8.17 -1.33
C GLU A 225 -0.73 7.29 -1.87
N VAL A 226 -1.28 6.45 -1.01
CA VAL A 226 -2.42 5.59 -1.35
C VAL A 226 -3.62 6.42 -1.80
N ASN A 227 -3.91 7.52 -1.07
CA ASN A 227 -5.01 8.42 -1.40
C ASN A 227 -4.89 9.07 -2.79
N VAL A 228 -3.65 9.38 -3.19
CA VAL A 228 -3.37 10.10 -4.44
C VAL A 228 -3.25 9.15 -5.63
N LEU A 229 -2.71 7.96 -5.42
CA LEU A 229 -2.34 7.02 -6.50
C LEU A 229 -3.33 5.88 -6.70
N CYS A 230 -3.95 5.38 -5.62
CA CYS A 230 -4.60 4.08 -5.63
C CYS A 230 -6.12 4.20 -5.52
N ARG A 231 -6.83 3.44 -6.36
CA ARG A 231 -8.28 3.27 -6.23
C ARG A 231 -8.67 2.15 -5.27
N ARG A 232 -7.71 1.30 -4.92
CA ARG A 232 -7.89 0.15 -4.02
C ARG A 232 -6.62 -0.03 -3.19
N VAL A 233 -6.78 -0.44 -1.96
CA VAL A 233 -5.70 -0.68 -1.02
C VAL A 233 -5.86 -2.04 -0.36
N LEU A 234 -4.76 -2.77 -0.31
CA LEU A 234 -4.57 -3.99 0.45
C LEU A 234 -3.75 -3.62 1.69
N ILE A 235 -4.31 -3.80 2.88
CA ILE A 235 -3.60 -3.50 4.14
C ILE A 235 -3.05 -4.80 4.72
N ILE A 236 -1.74 -4.84 4.96
CA ILE A 236 -1.07 -5.98 5.57
C ILE A 236 -0.52 -5.61 6.94
N HIS A 237 -0.76 -6.46 7.94
CA HIS A 237 -0.20 -6.36 9.28
C HIS A 237 0.27 -7.73 9.79
N LYS A 238 1.44 -7.79 10.44
CA LYS A 238 2.04 -9.05 10.99
C LYS A 238 1.98 -10.24 10.01
N GLY A 239 2.12 -9.94 8.71
CA GLY A 239 2.12 -10.94 7.63
C GLY A 239 0.73 -11.37 7.16
N ARG A 240 -0.36 -10.78 7.64
CA ARG A 240 -1.75 -11.09 7.26
C ARG A 240 -2.39 -9.92 6.52
N LEU A 241 -3.28 -10.23 5.58
CA LEU A 241 -4.12 -9.22 4.94
C LEU A 241 -5.28 -8.87 5.89
N VAL A 242 -5.31 -7.62 6.36
CA VAL A 242 -6.32 -7.14 7.32
C VAL A 242 -7.44 -6.34 6.66
N ALA A 243 -7.18 -5.78 5.47
CA ALA A 243 -8.22 -5.13 4.69
C ALA A 243 -7.92 -5.18 3.18
N ASP A 244 -8.99 -5.21 2.39
CA ASP A 244 -9.01 -5.07 0.93
C ASP A 244 -10.22 -4.21 0.59
N ALA A 245 -10.00 -2.93 0.28
CA ALA A 245 -11.09 -1.96 0.10
C ALA A 245 -10.63 -0.74 -0.71
N ARG A 246 -11.58 0.09 -1.11
CA ARG A 246 -11.27 1.44 -1.62
C ARG A 246 -10.91 2.35 -0.44
N PRO A 247 -10.02 3.34 -0.64
CA PRO A 247 -9.69 4.32 0.40
C PRO A 247 -10.92 5.03 0.97
N GLU A 248 -11.93 5.31 0.14
CA GLU A 248 -13.19 5.95 0.53
C GLU A 248 -14.03 5.04 1.45
N ASP A 249 -14.13 3.73 1.12
CA ASP A 249 -14.88 2.75 1.92
C ASP A 249 -14.23 2.53 3.29
N LEU A 250 -12.89 2.61 3.36
CA LEU A 250 -12.16 2.55 4.62
C LEU A 250 -12.47 3.76 5.51
N ARG A 251 -12.48 4.97 4.93
CA ARG A 251 -12.87 6.18 5.67
C ARG A 251 -14.31 6.10 6.17
N ALA A 252 -15.23 5.59 5.34
CA ALA A 252 -16.62 5.41 5.74
C ALA A 252 -16.77 4.42 6.91
N ARG A 253 -15.94 3.37 6.97
CA ARG A 253 -15.92 2.43 8.11
C ARG A 253 -15.39 3.06 9.41
N GLY A 254 -14.45 4.00 9.30
CA GLY A 254 -13.95 4.77 10.44
C GLY A 254 -14.92 5.83 10.96
N GLN A 255 -16.04 6.08 10.28
CA GLN A 255 -17.07 7.04 10.68
C GLN A 255 -18.02 6.50 11.77
N GLY A 256 -17.76 5.33 12.36
CA GLY A 256 -18.59 4.76 13.43
C GLY A 256 -18.71 5.64 14.67
N ARG A 257 -17.77 6.59 14.88
CA ARG A 257 -17.84 7.60 15.96
C ARG A 257 -17.59 8.98 15.38
N LEU A 258 -18.48 9.91 15.68
CA LEU A 258 -18.34 11.30 15.29
C LEU A 258 -17.05 11.87 15.93
N ARG A 259 -16.15 12.40 15.09
CA ARG A 259 -14.95 13.10 15.55
C ARG A 259 -15.10 14.58 15.29
N ILE A 260 -14.77 15.39 16.28
CA ILE A 260 -14.94 16.84 16.24
C ILE A 260 -13.60 17.48 16.58
N GLU A 261 -13.09 18.33 15.71
CA GLU A 261 -11.96 19.19 16.03
C GLU A 261 -12.48 20.49 16.61
N VAL A 262 -11.97 20.84 17.79
CA VAL A 262 -12.31 22.05 18.53
C VAL A 262 -11.06 22.89 18.67
N GLU A 263 -11.14 24.16 18.30
CA GLU A 263 -10.10 25.15 18.50
C GLU A 263 -10.66 26.28 19.37
N ALA A 264 -9.99 26.60 20.48
CA ALA A 264 -10.48 27.52 21.45
C ALA A 264 -9.36 28.35 22.09
N ARG A 265 -9.68 29.56 22.52
CA ARG A 265 -8.76 30.47 23.17
C ARG A 265 -8.60 30.11 24.66
N ALA A 266 -7.79 29.11 24.92
CA ALA A 266 -7.50 28.62 26.26
C ALA A 266 -6.12 27.93 26.31
N PRO A 267 -5.54 27.70 27.49
CA PRO A 267 -4.43 26.75 27.64
C PRO A 267 -4.89 25.33 27.26
N GLN A 268 -3.95 24.55 26.70
CA GLN A 268 -4.21 23.21 26.17
C GLN A 268 -4.85 22.27 27.21
N ASP A 269 -4.27 22.26 28.43
CA ASP A 269 -4.74 21.41 29.54
C ASP A 269 -6.15 21.82 30.01
N THR A 270 -6.45 23.12 29.98
CA THR A 270 -7.77 23.64 30.36
C THR A 270 -8.83 23.20 29.35
N LEU A 271 -8.55 23.30 28.05
CA LEU A 271 -9.45 22.83 27.02
C LEU A 271 -9.69 21.33 27.12
N ALA A 272 -8.63 20.53 27.26
CA ALA A 272 -8.72 19.07 27.37
C ALA A 272 -9.53 18.64 28.60
N ALA A 273 -9.27 19.25 29.77
CA ALA A 273 -9.99 18.95 31.01
C ALA A 273 -11.48 19.34 30.94
N LEU A 274 -11.81 20.45 30.28
CA LEU A 274 -13.19 20.86 30.07
C LEU A 274 -13.92 19.86 29.16
N LEU A 275 -13.34 19.55 28.00
CA LEU A 275 -13.95 18.65 27.01
C LEU A 275 -14.15 17.24 27.57
N ALA A 276 -13.23 16.74 28.38
CA ALA A 276 -13.36 15.41 29.01
C ALA A 276 -14.55 15.27 29.97
N ARG A 277 -15.15 16.40 30.40
CA ARG A 277 -16.33 16.42 31.31
C ARG A 277 -17.64 16.57 30.56
N VAL A 278 -17.61 16.80 29.24
CA VAL A 278 -18.82 16.97 28.43
C VAL A 278 -19.47 15.62 28.18
N ALA A 279 -20.79 15.53 28.40
CA ALA A 279 -21.55 14.31 28.12
C ALA A 279 -21.49 13.97 26.61
N GLY A 280 -21.50 12.67 26.31
CA GLY A 280 -21.43 12.17 24.92
C GLY A 280 -20.02 12.09 24.34
N ILE A 281 -18.96 12.37 25.12
CA ILE A 281 -17.56 12.25 24.71
C ILE A 281 -16.94 10.96 25.24
N ALA A 282 -16.36 10.19 24.32
CA ALA A 282 -15.63 8.95 24.62
C ALA A 282 -14.13 9.18 24.89
N ALA A 283 -13.51 10.10 24.12
CA ALA A 283 -12.08 10.41 24.23
C ALA A 283 -11.78 11.85 23.79
N VAL A 284 -10.72 12.42 24.35
CA VAL A 284 -10.17 13.74 23.97
C VAL A 284 -8.69 13.60 23.73
N ASP A 285 -8.27 13.89 22.50
CA ASP A 285 -6.87 13.92 22.07
C ASP A 285 -6.44 15.38 21.91
N THR A 286 -5.32 15.76 22.55
CA THR A 286 -4.75 17.09 22.36
C THR A 286 -3.97 17.17 21.05
N LEU A 287 -4.16 18.27 20.30
CA LEU A 287 -3.45 18.58 19.07
C LEU A 287 -2.44 19.70 19.33
N GLU A 288 -1.49 19.88 18.40
CA GLU A 288 -0.60 21.05 18.46
C GLU A 288 -1.41 22.36 18.44
N THR A 289 -0.97 23.35 19.23
CA THR A 289 -1.55 24.70 19.21
C THR A 289 -1.36 25.35 17.83
N ASN A 290 -2.30 26.21 17.43
CA ASN A 290 -2.15 26.95 16.18
C ASN A 290 -1.05 28.04 16.28
N ALA A 291 -0.76 28.68 15.14
CA ALA A 291 0.25 29.75 15.06
C ALA A 291 -0.08 30.96 15.97
N HIS A 292 -1.30 31.10 16.46
CA HIS A 292 -1.75 32.17 17.36
C HIS A 292 -1.77 31.74 18.84
N GLY A 293 -1.34 30.49 19.15
CA GLY A 293 -1.32 29.95 20.49
C GLY A 293 -2.67 29.48 21.03
N ASP A 294 -3.71 29.37 20.19
CA ASP A 294 -5.00 28.82 20.59
C ASP A 294 -4.90 27.30 20.73
N ALA A 295 -5.51 26.73 21.75
CA ALA A 295 -5.53 25.29 22.01
C ALA A 295 -6.42 24.58 20.98
N ARG A 296 -5.97 23.39 20.58
CA ARG A 296 -6.69 22.50 19.68
C ARG A 296 -6.85 21.12 20.30
N ALA A 297 -8.05 20.56 20.19
CA ALA A 297 -8.33 19.22 20.63
C ALA A 297 -9.21 18.48 19.62
N ARG A 298 -9.01 17.17 19.51
CA ARG A 298 -9.90 16.27 18.78
C ARG A 298 -10.73 15.49 19.79
N VAL A 299 -12.02 15.57 19.64
CA VAL A 299 -13.00 14.88 20.48
C VAL A 299 -13.58 13.71 19.71
N THR A 300 -13.64 12.54 20.31
CA THR A 300 -14.36 11.37 19.79
C THR A 300 -15.65 11.22 20.57
N ALA A 301 -16.80 11.28 19.89
CA ALA A 301 -18.12 11.09 20.51
C ALA A 301 -18.38 9.63 20.87
N LEU A 302 -19.30 9.38 21.79
CA LEU A 302 -19.90 8.06 21.99
C LEU A 302 -20.74 7.65 20.77
N ASP A 303 -20.94 6.34 20.60
CA ASP A 303 -21.67 5.82 19.44
C ASP A 303 -23.09 6.36 19.39
N GLY A 304 -23.43 7.03 18.30
CA GLY A 304 -24.76 7.62 18.07
C GLY A 304 -24.96 9.01 18.67
N ASP A 305 -24.00 9.58 19.41
CA ASP A 305 -24.10 10.90 20.01
C ASP A 305 -23.50 12.00 19.12
N ASP A 306 -24.09 13.20 19.21
CA ASP A 306 -23.55 14.43 18.65
C ASP A 306 -23.34 15.47 19.76
N PRO A 307 -22.14 15.52 20.35
CA PRO A 307 -21.87 16.38 21.49
C PRO A 307 -21.57 17.84 21.11
N ARG A 308 -21.72 18.27 19.85
CA ARG A 308 -21.33 19.61 19.40
C ARG A 308 -22.03 20.74 20.18
N GLU A 309 -23.32 20.61 20.42
CA GLU A 309 -24.06 21.61 21.20
C GLU A 309 -23.61 21.64 22.65
N ALA A 310 -23.37 20.48 23.27
CA ALA A 310 -22.90 20.38 24.65
C ALA A 310 -21.44 20.94 24.77
N ILE A 311 -20.58 20.70 23.79
CA ILE A 311 -19.23 21.30 23.73
C ILE A 311 -19.32 22.83 23.66
N ALA A 312 -20.15 23.36 22.76
CA ALA A 312 -20.34 24.82 22.62
C ALA A 312 -20.84 25.45 23.91
N ALA A 313 -21.87 24.84 24.55
CA ALA A 313 -22.41 25.32 25.81
C ALA A 313 -21.37 25.29 26.94
N ALA A 314 -20.56 24.22 27.04
CA ALA A 314 -19.51 24.10 28.06
C ALA A 314 -18.43 25.17 27.90
N LEU A 315 -17.99 25.44 26.65
CA LEU A 315 -17.00 26.50 26.37
C LEU A 315 -17.50 27.88 26.74
N VAL A 316 -18.77 28.20 26.37
CA VAL A 316 -19.42 29.47 26.73
C VAL A 316 -19.56 29.63 28.25
N ALA A 317 -20.00 28.56 28.96
CA ALA A 317 -20.13 28.59 30.40
C ALA A 317 -18.80 28.78 31.12
N ALA A 318 -17.71 28.29 30.56
CA ALA A 318 -16.36 28.45 31.08
C ALA A 318 -15.70 29.79 30.68
N GLY A 319 -16.37 30.65 29.89
CA GLY A 319 -15.81 31.90 29.38
C GLY A 319 -14.69 31.70 28.36
N ILE A 320 -14.63 30.52 27.72
CA ILE A 320 -13.60 30.18 26.74
C ILE A 320 -14.11 30.53 25.34
N GLY A 321 -13.35 31.34 24.63
CA GLY A 321 -13.70 31.75 23.25
C GLY A 321 -13.49 30.63 22.26
N LEU A 322 -14.57 30.07 21.69
CA LEU A 322 -14.54 29.13 20.58
C LEU A 322 -14.03 29.82 19.31
N ARG A 323 -13.02 29.25 18.65
CA ARG A 323 -12.46 29.72 17.38
C ARG A 323 -13.02 28.97 16.20
N SER A 324 -12.97 27.64 16.28
CA SER A 324 -13.57 26.77 15.28
C SER A 324 -14.07 25.47 15.91
N MET A 325 -15.10 24.91 15.32
CA MET A 325 -15.60 23.58 15.62
C MET A 325 -16.05 22.92 14.31
N SER A 326 -15.40 21.83 13.94
CA SER A 326 -15.70 21.14 12.69
C SER A 326 -15.73 19.62 12.89
N VAL A 327 -16.56 18.96 12.10
CA VAL A 327 -16.55 17.49 12.06
C VAL A 327 -15.30 17.06 11.30
N ALA A 328 -14.43 16.35 11.99
CA ALA A 328 -13.29 15.70 11.38
C ALA A 328 -13.76 14.39 10.75
N SER A 329 -13.61 14.26 9.44
CA SER A 329 -13.73 12.95 8.80
C SER A 329 -12.62 12.04 9.31
N ALA A 330 -12.94 10.75 9.59
CA ALA A 330 -11.91 9.79 9.94
C ALA A 330 -10.82 9.81 8.87
N SER A 331 -9.59 10.06 9.30
CA SER A 331 -8.45 9.96 8.37
C SER A 331 -8.19 8.49 8.06
N LEU A 332 -7.57 8.20 6.92
CA LEU A 332 -7.12 6.82 6.64
C LEU A 332 -6.09 6.35 7.69
N GLU A 333 -5.35 7.28 8.29
CA GLU A 333 -4.41 7.03 9.38
C GLU A 333 -5.13 6.46 10.60
N ASP A 334 -6.26 7.04 10.98
CA ASP A 334 -7.06 6.59 12.12
C ASP A 334 -7.61 5.19 11.89
N VAL A 335 -8.17 4.95 10.70
CA VAL A 335 -8.68 3.61 10.32
C VAL A 335 -7.57 2.58 10.27
N PHE A 336 -6.41 2.95 9.75
CA PHE A 336 -5.25 2.09 9.69
C PHE A 336 -4.76 1.72 11.09
N LEU A 337 -4.64 2.69 12.00
CA LEU A 337 -4.27 2.45 13.40
C LEU A 337 -5.28 1.52 14.09
N GLU A 338 -6.58 1.74 13.89
CA GLU A 338 -7.62 0.90 14.46
C GLU A 338 -7.55 -0.56 13.95
N LEU A 339 -7.32 -0.75 12.64
CA LEU A 339 -7.17 -2.09 12.05
C LEU A 339 -5.92 -2.83 12.56
N VAL A 340 -4.85 -2.08 12.83
CA VAL A 340 -3.57 -2.63 13.30
C VAL A 340 -3.61 -2.96 14.80
N THR A 341 -4.33 -2.16 15.63
CA THR A 341 -4.45 -2.37 17.08
C THR A 341 -5.50 -3.42 17.46
N ARG A 342 -6.54 -3.66 16.66
CA ARG A 342 -7.53 -4.71 16.94
C ARG A 342 -6.99 -6.14 16.83
N GLU A 343 -5.83 -6.34 16.25
CA GLU A 343 -5.18 -7.65 16.08
C GLU A 343 -4.08 -7.92 17.13
N GLU A 344 -3.96 -7.11 18.15
CA GLU A 344 -3.13 -7.41 19.32
C GLU A 344 -3.91 -8.23 20.36
#